data_130c587144cdf928e875db8c89242209
#
_entry.id   130c587144cdf928e875db8c89242209
#
_cell.length_a   1.000
_cell.length_b   1.000
_cell.length_c   1.000
_cell.angle_alpha   90.00
_cell.angle_beta   90.00
_cell.angle_gamma   90.00
#
_symmetry.space_group_name_H-M   'P 1'
#
loop_
_entity.id
_entity.type
_entity.pdbx_description
1 polymer ?
#
loop_
_entity_poly.entity_id
_entity_poly.type
_entity_poly.pdbx_seq_one_letter_code
_entity_poly.pdbx_strand_id
1 'polypeptide(L)'
;MGNWKLYTGLLKDLEDCIVLCVGTKDWSGRFTKKDVNNLFTKQIPFLESLDYRIDKDQLHIIGLSNGGTATNVAYKSFADKFKTITFISTNINQTYPISSKVLFIGGGDDYFATSLLNAYHKLKKNGTQTDIFWDDKETHFIMVNKTDEIIDFINKNIQ
;
A
#
# COMPACT_ATOMS: atom_id res chain seq x y z
N MET A 1 -15.08 -4.20 12.37
CA MET A 1 -15.26 -3.92 10.91
C MET A 1 -14.30 -2.82 10.54
N GLY A 2 -13.38 -3.09 9.64
CA GLY A 2 -12.49 -2.04 9.13
C GLY A 2 -13.31 -0.95 8.42
N ASN A 3 -12.84 0.29 8.50
CA ASN A 3 -13.48 1.45 7.85
C ASN A 3 -13.31 1.44 6.32
N TRP A 4 -13.58 0.29 5.67
CA TRP A 4 -13.43 0.15 4.22
C TRP A 4 -14.19 1.24 3.44
N LYS A 5 -15.32 1.73 3.97
CA LYS A 5 -16.08 2.84 3.38
C LYS A 5 -15.29 4.16 3.39
N LEU A 6 -14.49 4.39 4.42
CA LEU A 6 -13.60 5.55 4.46
C LEU A 6 -12.53 5.43 3.36
N TYR A 7 -11.88 4.27 3.26
CA TYR A 7 -10.80 4.07 2.29
C TYR A 7 -11.26 4.05 0.84
N THR A 8 -12.43 3.45 0.54
CA THR A 8 -13.00 3.55 -0.82
C THR A 8 -13.34 5.00 -1.17
N GLY A 9 -13.81 5.79 -0.20
CA GLY A 9 -14.05 7.22 -0.40
C GLY A 9 -12.75 8.01 -0.66
N LEU A 10 -11.67 7.68 0.06
CA LEU A 10 -10.37 8.35 -0.09
C LEU A 10 -9.63 7.94 -1.38
N LEU A 11 -9.87 6.75 -1.90
CA LEU A 11 -9.18 6.23 -3.09
C LEU A 11 -10.04 6.27 -4.37
N LYS A 12 -11.23 6.87 -4.33
CA LYS A 12 -12.15 6.95 -5.48
C LYS A 12 -11.59 7.74 -6.66
N ASP A 13 -10.68 8.66 -6.40
CA ASP A 13 -10.09 9.56 -7.38
C ASP A 13 -8.74 9.03 -7.94
N LEU A 14 -8.39 7.76 -7.65
CA LEU A 14 -7.33 7.07 -8.37
C LEU A 14 -7.78 6.83 -9.82
N GLU A 15 -6.93 7.24 -10.77
CA GLU A 15 -7.24 7.22 -12.19
C GLU A 15 -6.99 5.84 -12.83
N ASP A 16 -7.82 5.49 -13.82
CA ASP A 16 -7.67 4.32 -14.70
C ASP A 16 -7.44 2.97 -13.97
N CYS A 17 -8.01 2.80 -12.77
CA CYS A 17 -7.80 1.60 -11.98
C CYS A 17 -9.10 1.04 -11.35
N ILE A 18 -9.06 -0.23 -11.00
CA ILE A 18 -10.07 -0.88 -10.15
C ILE A 18 -9.53 -0.92 -8.73
N VAL A 19 -10.21 -0.26 -7.79
CA VAL A 19 -9.85 -0.28 -6.38
C VAL A 19 -10.53 -1.43 -5.67
N LEU A 20 -9.75 -2.41 -5.21
CA LEU A 20 -10.23 -3.55 -4.45
C LEU A 20 -9.88 -3.41 -2.97
N CYS A 21 -10.87 -3.12 -2.12
CA CYS A 21 -10.68 -3.04 -0.68
C CYS A 21 -10.82 -4.42 -0.03
N VAL A 22 -9.70 -4.93 0.50
CA VAL A 22 -9.63 -6.27 1.10
C VAL A 22 -9.65 -6.17 2.61
N GLY A 23 -10.47 -6.98 3.25
CA GLY A 23 -10.52 -7.13 4.72
C GLY A 23 -9.94 -8.45 5.19
N THR A 24 -9.53 -8.50 6.47
CA THR A 24 -9.18 -9.76 7.14
C THR A 24 -10.43 -10.50 7.64
N LYS A 25 -10.34 -11.83 7.73
CA LYS A 25 -11.43 -12.65 8.28
C LYS A 25 -11.54 -12.53 9.79
N ASP A 26 -10.44 -12.25 10.45
CA ASP A 26 -10.40 -12.13 11.91
C ASP A 26 -10.41 -10.67 12.38
N TRP A 27 -10.71 -10.47 13.64
CA TRP A 27 -10.78 -9.16 14.28
C TRP A 27 -9.39 -8.54 14.55
N SER A 28 -8.30 -9.30 14.36
CA SER A 28 -6.94 -8.81 14.60
C SER A 28 -6.52 -7.73 13.60
N GLY A 29 -7.18 -7.66 12.45
CA GLY A 29 -6.82 -6.76 11.36
C GLY A 29 -5.45 -7.06 10.72
N ARG A 30 -4.85 -8.21 11.04
CA ARG A 30 -3.53 -8.61 10.51
C ARG A 30 -3.69 -9.51 9.30
N PHE A 31 -3.06 -9.13 8.21
CA PHE A 31 -3.01 -9.95 7.00
C PHE A 31 -1.93 -11.03 7.11
N THR A 32 -2.28 -12.23 6.67
CA THR A 32 -1.37 -13.37 6.54
C THR A 32 -0.94 -13.55 5.08
N LYS A 33 0.06 -14.41 4.84
CA LYS A 33 0.44 -14.81 3.47
C LYS A 33 -0.72 -15.41 2.70
N LYS A 34 -1.62 -16.16 3.38
CA LYS A 34 -2.81 -16.75 2.77
C LYS A 34 -3.81 -15.68 2.31
N ASP A 35 -3.97 -14.61 3.10
CA ASP A 35 -4.91 -13.53 2.76
C ASP A 35 -4.43 -12.78 1.51
N VAL A 36 -3.14 -12.44 1.44
CA VAL A 36 -2.56 -11.80 0.25
C VAL A 36 -2.58 -12.76 -0.96
N ASN A 37 -2.31 -14.07 -0.76
CA ASN A 37 -2.40 -15.05 -1.83
C ASN A 37 -3.84 -15.20 -2.39
N ASN A 38 -4.87 -15.00 -1.57
CA ASN A 38 -6.26 -15.02 -2.02
C ASN A 38 -6.57 -13.93 -3.06
N LEU A 39 -5.82 -12.84 -3.09
CA LEU A 39 -5.93 -11.83 -4.17
C LEU A 39 -5.74 -12.50 -5.54
N PHE A 40 -4.68 -13.29 -5.69
CA PHE A 40 -4.30 -13.92 -6.96
C PHE A 40 -5.14 -15.16 -7.29
N THR A 41 -5.56 -15.92 -6.27
CA THR A 41 -6.21 -17.22 -6.47
C THR A 41 -7.74 -17.18 -6.45
N LYS A 42 -8.32 -16.07 -5.98
CA LYS A 42 -9.78 -15.93 -5.84
C LYS A 42 -10.31 -14.59 -6.33
N GLN A 43 -9.72 -13.47 -5.90
CA GLN A 43 -10.33 -12.15 -6.12
C GLN A 43 -10.11 -11.68 -7.55
N ILE A 44 -8.88 -11.75 -8.07
CA ILE A 44 -8.61 -11.43 -9.48
C ILE A 44 -9.39 -12.35 -10.42
N PRO A 45 -9.36 -13.70 -10.27
CA PRO A 45 -10.20 -14.59 -11.09
C PRO A 45 -11.70 -14.30 -10.99
N PHE A 46 -12.19 -13.90 -9.84
CA PHE A 46 -13.59 -13.48 -9.69
C PHE A 46 -13.89 -12.23 -10.52
N LEU A 47 -13.05 -11.19 -10.47
CA LEU A 47 -13.22 -9.99 -11.30
C LEU A 47 -13.14 -10.33 -12.80
N GLU A 48 -12.21 -11.18 -13.21
CA GLU A 48 -12.09 -11.66 -14.58
C GLU A 48 -13.36 -12.43 -15.03
N SER A 49 -14.00 -13.18 -14.13
CA SER A 49 -15.29 -13.86 -14.42
C SER A 49 -16.48 -12.88 -14.59
N LEU A 50 -16.32 -11.63 -14.20
CA LEU A 50 -17.28 -10.55 -14.43
C LEU A 50 -16.88 -9.66 -15.63
N ASP A 51 -16.06 -10.18 -16.53
CA ASP A 51 -15.55 -9.51 -17.74
C ASP A 51 -14.65 -8.29 -17.51
N TYR A 52 -14.13 -8.11 -16.27
CA TYR A 52 -13.08 -7.11 -16.03
C TYR A 52 -11.74 -7.60 -16.58
N ARG A 53 -11.10 -6.77 -17.40
CA ARG A 53 -9.73 -7.04 -17.86
C ARG A 53 -8.74 -6.49 -16.85
N ILE A 54 -8.00 -7.39 -16.19
CA ILE A 54 -7.00 -7.03 -15.18
C ILE A 54 -5.61 -7.17 -15.79
N ASP A 55 -4.89 -6.06 -15.87
CA ASP A 55 -3.47 -6.08 -16.20
C ASP A 55 -2.67 -6.55 -14.97
N LYS A 56 -2.18 -7.79 -15.03
CA LYS A 56 -1.45 -8.42 -13.90
C LYS A 56 -0.05 -7.86 -13.71
N ASP A 57 0.48 -7.13 -14.68
CA ASP A 57 1.76 -6.43 -14.58
C ASP A 57 1.62 -5.02 -13.95
N GLN A 58 0.37 -4.56 -13.80
CA GLN A 58 0.02 -3.26 -13.21
C GLN A 58 -0.72 -3.42 -11.85
N LEU A 59 -0.33 -4.41 -11.06
CA LEU A 59 -0.91 -4.58 -9.73
C LEU A 59 -0.18 -3.68 -8.72
N HIS A 60 -0.97 -2.96 -7.93
CA HIS A 60 -0.50 -2.06 -6.89
C HIS A 60 -1.13 -2.47 -5.55
N ILE A 61 -0.36 -2.41 -4.46
CA ILE A 61 -0.89 -2.67 -3.13
C ILE A 61 -0.63 -1.47 -2.22
N ILE A 62 -1.68 -1.02 -1.54
CA ILE A 62 -1.65 0.12 -0.61
C ILE A 62 -2.07 -0.36 0.76
N GLY A 63 -1.26 -0.11 1.77
CA GLY A 63 -1.56 -0.44 3.16
C GLY A 63 -1.45 0.75 4.08
N LEU A 64 -2.58 1.14 4.68
CA LEU A 64 -2.66 2.21 5.66
C LEU A 64 -2.77 1.62 7.07
N SER A 65 -1.94 2.09 8.00
CA SER A 65 -1.98 1.69 9.41
C SER A 65 -1.94 0.15 9.56
N ASN A 66 -2.98 -0.48 10.10
CA ASN A 66 -3.09 -1.95 10.18
C ASN A 66 -3.06 -2.64 8.81
N GLY A 67 -3.48 -1.98 7.74
CA GLY A 67 -3.33 -2.45 6.37
C GLY A 67 -1.87 -2.64 5.94
N GLY A 68 -0.93 -1.98 6.61
CA GLY A 68 0.50 -2.18 6.44
C GLY A 68 0.97 -3.61 6.74
N THR A 69 0.19 -4.41 7.45
CA THR A 69 0.48 -5.85 7.59
C THR A 69 0.35 -6.57 6.25
N ALA A 70 -0.61 -6.17 5.39
CA ALA A 70 -0.73 -6.72 4.04
C ALA A 70 0.45 -6.31 3.16
N THR A 71 0.86 -5.04 3.19
CA THR A 71 2.00 -4.55 2.41
C THR A 71 3.32 -5.18 2.88
N ASN A 72 3.51 -5.41 4.19
CA ASN A 72 4.66 -6.16 4.70
C ASN A 72 4.68 -7.63 4.22
N VAL A 73 3.51 -8.30 4.15
CA VAL A 73 3.40 -9.66 3.59
C VAL A 73 3.68 -9.65 2.08
N ALA A 74 3.13 -8.67 1.35
CA ALA A 74 3.39 -8.51 -0.08
C ALA A 74 4.87 -8.29 -0.35
N TYR A 75 5.49 -7.35 0.36
CA TYR A 75 6.91 -7.08 0.29
C TYR A 75 7.77 -8.33 0.50
N LYS A 76 7.44 -9.10 1.55
CA LYS A 76 8.20 -10.30 1.93
C LYS A 76 8.04 -11.47 0.97
N SER A 77 6.83 -11.66 0.44
CA SER A 77 6.47 -12.94 -0.17
C SER A 77 5.94 -12.85 -1.59
N PHE A 78 5.64 -11.66 -2.07
CA PHE A 78 4.95 -11.41 -3.35
C PHE A 78 5.45 -10.13 -4.03
N ALA A 79 6.64 -9.64 -3.73
CA ALA A 79 7.14 -8.39 -4.30
C ALA A 79 7.16 -8.42 -5.83
N ASP A 80 7.49 -9.56 -6.43
CA ASP A 80 7.49 -9.80 -7.86
C ASP A 80 6.11 -9.72 -8.54
N LYS A 81 5.04 -9.70 -7.76
CA LYS A 81 3.64 -9.63 -8.24
C LYS A 81 3.08 -8.21 -8.27
N PHE A 82 3.78 -7.25 -7.67
CA PHE A 82 3.30 -5.89 -7.58
C PHE A 82 4.26 -4.92 -8.27
N LYS A 83 3.72 -4.00 -9.08
CA LYS A 83 4.48 -2.90 -9.65
C LYS A 83 4.89 -1.90 -8.56
N THR A 84 3.94 -1.56 -7.66
CA THR A 84 4.24 -0.73 -6.48
C THR A 84 3.70 -1.34 -5.20
N ILE A 85 4.42 -1.08 -4.09
CA ILE A 85 4.02 -1.40 -2.73
C ILE A 85 4.04 -0.11 -1.92
N THR A 86 2.87 0.35 -1.45
CA THR A 86 2.71 1.64 -0.77
C THR A 86 2.45 1.44 0.71
N PHE A 87 3.28 2.05 1.55
CA PHE A 87 3.15 2.09 3.00
C PHE A 87 2.69 3.46 3.44
N ILE A 88 1.51 3.54 4.09
CA ILE A 88 0.95 4.79 4.62
C ILE A 88 0.83 4.68 6.14
N SER A 89 1.49 5.55 6.89
CA SER A 89 1.38 5.62 8.36
C SER A 89 1.44 4.24 9.02
N THR A 90 2.46 3.47 8.69
CA THR A 90 2.59 2.07 9.17
C THR A 90 4.04 1.66 9.36
N ASN A 91 4.24 0.59 10.12
CA ASN A 91 5.56 0.01 10.33
C ASN A 91 6.00 -0.83 9.13
N ILE A 92 7.27 -0.76 8.76
CA ILE A 92 7.89 -1.64 7.79
C ILE A 92 8.93 -2.54 8.47
N ASN A 93 8.74 -3.85 8.36
CA ASN A 93 9.53 -4.83 9.10
C ASN A 93 10.76 -5.34 8.35
N GLN A 94 10.91 -4.99 7.08
CA GLN A 94 11.95 -5.52 6.21
C GLN A 94 12.47 -4.44 5.25
N THR A 95 13.75 -4.49 4.94
CA THR A 95 14.43 -3.47 4.14
C THR A 95 15.51 -4.08 3.25
N TYR A 96 15.30 -5.27 2.69
CA TYR A 96 16.15 -5.81 1.65
C TYR A 96 15.69 -5.33 0.26
N PRO A 97 16.58 -5.28 -0.75
CA PRO A 97 16.21 -4.84 -2.09
C PRO A 97 15.15 -5.73 -2.73
N ILE A 98 14.21 -5.10 -3.45
CA ILE A 98 13.19 -5.75 -4.28
C ILE A 98 13.08 -5.05 -5.63
N SER A 99 12.43 -5.71 -6.59
CA SER A 99 12.19 -5.16 -7.94
C SER A 99 11.05 -4.13 -7.99
N SER A 100 10.04 -4.31 -7.14
CA SER A 100 8.89 -3.39 -7.07
C SER A 100 9.31 -2.02 -6.58
N LYS A 101 8.67 -0.97 -7.10
CA LYS A 101 8.79 0.37 -6.53
C LYS A 101 8.11 0.43 -5.17
N VAL A 102 8.75 1.04 -4.19
CA VAL A 102 8.19 1.19 -2.83
C VAL A 102 7.87 2.65 -2.58
N LEU A 103 6.60 2.92 -2.27
CA LEU A 103 6.13 4.26 -1.93
C LEU A 103 5.93 4.39 -0.42
N PHE A 104 6.35 5.51 0.12
CA PHE A 104 6.21 5.85 1.53
C PHE A 104 5.35 7.10 1.69
N ILE A 105 4.39 7.07 2.60
CA ILE A 105 3.54 8.20 2.93
C ILE A 105 3.45 8.29 4.44
N GLY A 106 3.87 9.42 5.01
CA GLY A 106 3.90 9.57 6.46
C GLY A 106 4.06 10.99 6.93
N GLY A 107 3.78 11.19 8.20
CA GLY A 107 3.92 12.45 8.92
C GLY A 107 4.98 12.41 10.01
N GLY A 108 5.60 13.55 10.30
CA GLY A 108 6.64 13.65 11.33
C GLY A 108 6.13 13.41 12.74
N ASP A 109 4.88 13.78 13.02
CA ASP A 109 4.22 13.57 14.30
C ASP A 109 3.49 12.21 14.42
N ASP A 110 3.70 11.29 13.45
CA ASP A 110 3.19 9.93 13.52
C ASP A 110 4.12 9.06 14.38
N TYR A 111 3.54 8.18 15.20
CA TYR A 111 4.32 7.19 15.97
C TYR A 111 5.08 6.18 15.11
N PHE A 112 4.77 6.05 13.82
CA PHE A 112 5.54 5.27 12.85
C PHE A 112 6.58 6.09 12.06
N ALA A 113 6.68 7.40 12.27
CA ALA A 113 7.56 8.31 11.51
C ALA A 113 8.99 7.79 11.39
N THR A 114 9.62 7.48 12.53
CA THR A 114 11.01 6.98 12.56
C THR A 114 11.17 5.68 11.79
N SER A 115 10.22 4.74 11.92
CA SER A 115 10.27 3.46 11.21
C SER A 115 10.16 3.64 9.70
N LEU A 116 9.24 4.49 9.23
CA LEU A 116 9.03 4.80 7.82
C LEU A 116 10.25 5.46 7.19
N LEU A 117 10.79 6.52 7.81
CA LEU A 117 11.96 7.25 7.30
C LEU A 117 13.20 6.36 7.25
N ASN A 118 13.46 5.58 8.30
CA ASN A 118 14.58 4.65 8.33
C ASN A 118 14.48 3.60 7.21
N ALA A 119 13.29 3.06 6.97
CA ALA A 119 13.06 2.11 5.90
C ALA A 119 13.26 2.75 4.52
N TYR A 120 12.71 3.94 4.28
CA TYR A 120 12.89 4.70 3.05
C TYR A 120 14.38 4.92 2.73
N HIS A 121 15.14 5.48 3.68
CA HIS A 121 16.57 5.76 3.48
C HIS A 121 17.38 4.48 3.23
N LYS A 122 17.07 3.41 3.96
CA LYS A 122 17.76 2.13 3.81
C LYS A 122 17.48 1.48 2.47
N LEU A 123 16.23 1.46 2.01
CA LEU A 123 15.87 0.92 0.71
C LEU A 123 16.46 1.74 -0.43
N LYS A 124 16.40 3.05 -0.35
CA LYS A 124 17.02 3.95 -1.32
C LYS A 124 18.54 3.72 -1.43
N LYS A 125 19.21 3.59 -0.30
CA LYS A 125 20.65 3.27 -0.25
C LYS A 125 20.97 1.91 -0.88
N ASN A 126 20.06 0.94 -0.74
CA ASN A 126 20.23 -0.41 -1.27
C ASN A 126 19.81 -0.54 -2.76
N GLY A 127 19.46 0.56 -3.43
CA GLY A 127 19.13 0.57 -4.86
C GLY A 127 17.69 0.20 -5.21
N THR A 128 16.80 0.02 -4.22
CA THR A 128 15.36 -0.14 -4.49
C THR A 128 14.78 1.18 -4.99
N GLN A 129 13.98 1.14 -6.04
CA GLN A 129 13.21 2.30 -6.48
C GLN A 129 12.25 2.73 -5.37
N THR A 130 12.46 3.93 -4.83
CA THR A 130 11.63 4.44 -3.72
C THR A 130 11.24 5.89 -3.98
N ASP A 131 10.03 6.24 -3.55
CA ASP A 131 9.58 7.64 -3.47
C ASP A 131 8.85 7.87 -2.15
N ILE A 132 8.74 9.15 -1.71
CA ILE A 132 8.16 9.49 -0.44
C ILE A 132 7.34 10.78 -0.52
N PHE A 133 6.11 10.72 0.01
CA PHE A 133 5.32 11.89 0.39
C PHE A 133 5.42 12.09 1.91
N TRP A 134 5.93 13.24 2.32
CA TRP A 134 6.22 13.51 3.72
C TRP A 134 5.81 14.92 4.13
N ASP A 135 5.17 15.05 5.29
CA ASP A 135 4.91 16.34 5.92
C ASP A 135 5.26 16.25 7.42
N ASP A 136 6.26 17.04 7.87
CA ASP A 136 6.77 17.00 9.24
C ASP A 136 5.71 17.33 10.32
N LYS A 137 4.64 18.02 9.94
CA LYS A 137 3.58 18.45 10.87
C LYS A 137 2.39 17.50 10.90
N GLU A 138 2.37 16.50 10.01
CA GLU A 138 1.26 15.57 9.93
C GLU A 138 1.41 14.41 10.92
N THR A 139 0.27 13.95 11.38
CA THR A 139 0.10 12.84 12.32
C THR A 139 -0.21 11.53 11.59
N HIS A 140 -0.62 10.51 12.34
CA HIS A 140 -1.14 9.24 11.81
C HIS A 140 -2.32 9.41 10.82
N PHE A 141 -2.99 10.55 10.83
CA PHE A 141 -4.15 10.85 10.00
C PHE A 141 -3.80 11.57 8.68
N ILE A 142 -2.54 11.60 8.27
CA ILE A 142 -2.06 12.25 7.05
C ILE A 142 -2.91 11.92 5.82
N MET A 143 -3.37 10.66 5.66
CA MET A 143 -4.22 10.25 4.54
C MET A 143 -5.55 11.01 4.51
N VAL A 144 -6.09 11.39 5.66
CA VAL A 144 -7.35 12.15 5.75
C VAL A 144 -7.10 13.64 5.54
N ASN A 145 -6.01 14.17 6.11
CA ASN A 145 -5.71 15.60 6.10
C ASN A 145 -5.14 16.07 4.75
N LYS A 146 -4.50 15.16 4.01
CA LYS A 146 -3.77 15.41 2.77
C LYS A 146 -4.24 14.50 1.62
N THR A 147 -5.54 14.19 1.58
CA THR A 147 -6.10 13.21 0.64
C THR A 147 -5.71 13.54 -0.80
N ASP A 148 -5.97 14.77 -1.26
CA ASP A 148 -5.78 15.15 -2.66
C ASP A 148 -4.30 15.10 -3.06
N GLU A 149 -3.42 15.65 -2.23
CA GLU A 149 -1.98 15.63 -2.48
C GLU A 149 -1.40 14.19 -2.48
N ILE A 150 -1.97 13.31 -1.65
CA ILE A 150 -1.57 11.88 -1.62
C ILE A 150 -2.08 11.14 -2.85
N ILE A 151 -3.30 11.40 -3.30
CA ILE A 151 -3.84 10.83 -4.53
C ILE A 151 -3.00 11.26 -5.73
N ASP A 152 -2.68 12.53 -5.85
CA ASP A 152 -1.79 13.04 -6.90
C ASP A 152 -0.41 12.36 -6.87
N PHE A 153 0.17 12.19 -5.67
CA PHE A 153 1.42 11.49 -5.49
C PHE A 153 1.31 10.02 -5.93
N ILE A 154 0.24 9.32 -5.56
CA ILE A 154 0.02 7.93 -5.95
C ILE A 154 -0.18 7.84 -7.47
N ASN A 155 -1.09 8.64 -8.06
CA ASN A 155 -1.35 8.64 -9.50
C ASN A 155 -0.07 8.84 -10.32
N LYS A 156 0.77 9.81 -9.95
CA LYS A 156 2.07 10.04 -10.59
C LYS A 156 3.02 8.83 -10.53
N ASN A 157 2.86 7.95 -9.56
CA ASN A 157 3.78 6.85 -9.29
C ASN A 157 3.30 5.49 -9.79
N ILE A 158 2.01 5.36 -10.10
CA ILE A 158 1.42 4.09 -10.58
C ILE A 158 1.25 4.05 -12.11
N GLN A 159 1.37 5.18 -12.79
CA GLN A 159 1.33 5.28 -14.28
C GLN A 159 2.55 4.67 -14.99
#